data_21835100a8924afff2e2e6ec02199334
#
_entry.id   21835100a8924afff2e2e6ec02199334
#
_cell.length_a   1.000
_cell.length_b   1.000
_cell.length_c   1.000
_cell.angle_alpha   90.00
_cell.angle_beta   90.00
_cell.angle_gamma   90.00
#
_symmetry.space_group_name_H-M   'P 1'
#
loop_
_entity.id
_entity.type
_entity.pdbx_description
1 polymer ?
#
loop_
_entity_poly.entity_id
_entity_poly.type
_entity_poly.pdbx_seq_one_letter_code
_entity_poly.pdbx_strand_id
1 'polypeptide(L)'
;IEHLLDEAEQHGLCAIAADDNQRRRLARRVESGELVNPHPGLYIRADVWNELNPTKRKRAMVRTLARIHPDRVFAAESAVCMFDLEQPYDIHPDNELTIASPSRSGIRVFAKTGFIKHTLYVPNVQAVSVNGVHVTSLARTLFDCARLLPFECMLPIADSAAKAGFDMASLTQFPTAHFNEANNIARLLTYTDPLSDNGGESRARAVMIAGGYMLPHLQYPFPNPDNPAFPLRVDFIWFLPGDVTVVGEYDGMAKYGNTWTEVNTHVTKQCKRDAYLRKRGVTTIVHFSFDDVIHRELLYRKLDDAGIPRMH
;
A
#
# COMPACT_ATOMS: atom_id res chain seq x y z
N ILE A 1 15.55 -30.91 4.61
CA ILE A 1 14.99 -29.79 3.84
C ILE A 1 13.63 -29.43 4.42
N GLU A 2 12.69 -30.39 4.64
CA GLU A 2 11.39 -30.06 5.21
C GLU A 2 11.51 -29.25 6.52
N HIS A 3 12.24 -29.75 7.48
CA HIS A 3 12.47 -29.05 8.74
C HIS A 3 13.02 -27.61 8.54
N LEU A 4 13.92 -27.41 7.55
CA LEU A 4 14.47 -26.09 7.22
C LEU A 4 13.38 -25.14 6.68
N LEU A 5 12.48 -25.65 5.82
CA LEU A 5 11.36 -24.89 5.29
C LEU A 5 10.34 -24.58 6.37
N ASP A 6 9.94 -25.59 7.16
CA ASP A 6 8.97 -25.45 8.25
C ASP A 6 9.43 -24.41 9.27
N GLU A 7 10.69 -24.47 9.70
CA GLU A 7 11.26 -23.50 10.66
C GLU A 7 11.25 -22.08 10.10
N ALA A 8 11.66 -21.91 8.84
CA ALA A 8 11.68 -20.58 8.22
C ALA A 8 10.26 -20.00 8.11
N GLU A 9 9.32 -20.79 7.58
CA GLU A 9 7.95 -20.37 7.32
C GLU A 9 7.16 -20.07 8.60
N GLN A 10 7.35 -20.86 9.69
CA GLN A 10 6.78 -20.57 11.01
C GLN A 10 7.18 -19.19 11.54
N HIS A 11 8.36 -18.70 11.16
CA HIS A 11 8.83 -17.38 11.55
C HIS A 11 8.54 -16.28 10.53
N GLY A 12 7.83 -16.61 9.45
CA GLY A 12 7.54 -15.69 8.34
C GLY A 12 8.81 -15.26 7.58
N LEU A 13 9.69 -16.23 7.32
CA LEU A 13 10.97 -16.07 6.65
C LEU A 13 11.06 -16.99 5.42
N CYS A 14 12.03 -16.72 4.57
CA CYS A 14 12.47 -17.67 3.56
C CYS A 14 13.59 -18.57 4.12
N ALA A 15 13.67 -19.81 3.66
CA ALA A 15 14.74 -20.72 3.99
C ALA A 15 16.04 -20.34 3.25
N ILE A 16 17.17 -20.63 3.87
CA ILE A 16 18.51 -20.37 3.34
C ILE A 16 19.28 -21.68 3.33
N ALA A 17 19.92 -22.03 2.21
CA ALA A 17 20.76 -23.22 2.14
C ALA A 17 22.01 -23.07 3.03
N ALA A 18 22.27 -24.05 3.88
CA ALA A 18 23.46 -24.05 4.73
C ALA A 18 24.74 -24.41 3.94
N ASP A 19 24.59 -25.19 2.88
CA ASP A 19 25.71 -25.68 2.05
C ASP A 19 25.32 -25.82 0.56
N ASP A 20 26.30 -26.12 -0.28
CA ASP A 20 26.10 -26.31 -1.72
C ASP A 20 25.24 -27.53 -2.06
N ASN A 21 25.23 -28.57 -1.25
CA ASN A 21 24.39 -29.74 -1.48
C ASN A 21 22.91 -29.40 -1.21
N GLN A 22 22.62 -28.72 -0.13
CA GLN A 22 21.28 -28.21 0.15
C GLN A 22 20.84 -27.24 -0.95
N ARG A 23 21.72 -26.34 -1.40
CA ARG A 23 21.42 -25.39 -2.49
C ARG A 23 21.00 -26.11 -3.77
N ARG A 24 21.73 -27.15 -4.19
CA ARG A 24 21.38 -27.95 -5.38
C ARG A 24 20.04 -28.67 -5.22
N ARG A 25 19.75 -29.21 -4.03
CA ARG A 25 18.50 -29.89 -3.74
C ARG A 25 17.31 -28.92 -3.75
N LEU A 26 17.46 -27.73 -3.18
CA LEU A 26 16.44 -26.67 -3.20
C LEU A 26 16.23 -26.15 -4.63
N ALA A 27 17.29 -25.96 -5.41
CA ALA A 27 17.18 -25.53 -6.81
C ALA A 27 16.37 -26.52 -7.67
N ARG A 28 16.55 -27.83 -7.51
CA ARG A 28 15.72 -28.82 -8.21
C ARG A 28 14.24 -28.73 -7.86
N ARG A 29 13.92 -28.40 -6.60
CA ARG A 29 12.53 -28.23 -6.17
C ARG A 29 11.94 -26.88 -6.68
N VAL A 30 12.76 -25.88 -6.94
CA VAL A 30 12.33 -24.68 -7.68
C VAL A 30 12.03 -25.03 -9.14
N GLU A 31 12.88 -25.83 -9.80
CA GLU A 31 12.66 -26.31 -11.18
C GLU A 31 11.37 -27.15 -11.32
N SER A 32 11.00 -27.92 -10.28
CA SER A 32 9.74 -28.67 -10.25
C SER A 32 8.51 -27.83 -9.91
N GLY A 33 8.69 -26.55 -9.56
CA GLY A 33 7.59 -25.64 -9.17
C GLY A 33 7.09 -25.82 -7.73
N GLU A 34 7.71 -26.67 -6.92
CA GLU A 34 7.36 -26.90 -5.53
C GLU A 34 7.81 -25.73 -4.63
N LEU A 35 8.93 -25.12 -4.97
CA LEU A 35 9.47 -23.95 -4.28
C LEU A 35 9.54 -22.73 -5.20
N VAL A 36 9.51 -21.54 -4.58
CA VAL A 36 9.82 -20.27 -5.22
C VAL A 36 11.19 -19.80 -4.72
N ASN A 37 11.97 -19.16 -5.60
CA ASN A 37 13.23 -18.51 -5.26
C ASN A 37 13.08 -16.99 -5.45
N PRO A 38 12.47 -16.28 -4.48
CA PRO A 38 12.14 -14.85 -4.65
C PRO A 38 13.36 -13.93 -4.66
N HIS A 39 14.47 -14.40 -4.12
CA HIS A 39 15.77 -13.71 -4.17
C HIS A 39 16.87 -14.78 -4.31
N PRO A 40 18.00 -14.50 -4.99
CA PRO A 40 19.11 -15.42 -5.06
C PRO A 40 19.51 -15.98 -3.69
N GLY A 41 19.31 -17.31 -3.50
CA GLY A 41 19.62 -18.01 -2.26
C GLY A 41 18.52 -18.06 -1.20
N LEU A 42 17.35 -17.48 -1.44
CA LEU A 42 16.17 -17.61 -0.59
C LEU A 42 15.17 -18.59 -1.22
N TYR A 43 14.54 -19.42 -0.39
CA TYR A 43 13.61 -20.45 -0.82
C TYR A 43 12.38 -20.47 0.09
N ILE A 44 11.20 -20.69 -0.49
CA ILE A 44 9.93 -20.81 0.24
C ILE A 44 8.99 -21.73 -0.57
N ARG A 45 8.09 -22.44 0.09
CA ARG A 45 7.09 -23.26 -0.61
C ARG A 45 6.18 -22.38 -1.48
N ALA A 46 5.85 -22.89 -2.67
CA ALA A 46 5.06 -22.14 -3.65
C ALA A 46 3.64 -21.85 -3.17
N ASP A 47 3.00 -22.79 -2.47
CA ASP A 47 1.69 -22.61 -1.85
C ASP A 47 1.73 -21.52 -0.78
N VAL A 48 2.68 -21.59 0.16
CA VAL A 48 2.87 -20.55 1.21
C VAL A 48 3.13 -19.18 0.58
N TRP A 49 4.01 -19.11 -0.44
CA TRP A 49 4.30 -17.85 -1.14
C TRP A 49 3.05 -17.25 -1.78
N ASN A 50 2.23 -18.10 -2.42
CA ASN A 50 1.03 -17.65 -3.13
C ASN A 50 -0.08 -17.15 -2.19
N GLU A 51 -0.13 -17.63 -0.94
CA GLU A 51 -1.05 -17.14 0.09
C GLU A 51 -0.62 -15.79 0.68
N LEU A 52 0.65 -15.43 0.57
CA LEU A 52 1.15 -14.14 1.05
C LEU A 52 0.79 -13.02 0.06
N ASN A 53 0.27 -11.91 0.59
CA ASN A 53 0.16 -10.69 -0.19
C ASN A 53 1.55 -10.07 -0.47
N PRO A 54 1.69 -9.19 -1.49
CA PRO A 54 2.99 -8.62 -1.89
C PRO A 54 3.78 -7.96 -0.75
N THR A 55 3.12 -7.24 0.16
CA THR A 55 3.77 -6.65 1.34
C THR A 55 4.38 -7.71 2.26
N LYS A 56 3.63 -8.80 2.53
CA LYS A 56 4.13 -9.91 3.36
C LYS A 56 5.27 -10.65 2.67
N ARG A 57 5.20 -10.84 1.35
CA ARG A 57 6.30 -11.41 0.53
C ARG A 57 7.56 -10.56 0.66
N LYS A 58 7.46 -9.26 0.46
CA LYS A 58 8.57 -8.32 0.62
C LYS A 58 9.14 -8.37 2.03
N ARG A 59 8.28 -8.36 3.06
CA ARG A 59 8.68 -8.45 4.48
C ARG A 59 9.45 -9.75 4.77
N ALA A 60 9.01 -10.89 4.24
CA ALA A 60 9.71 -12.17 4.42
C ALA A 60 11.12 -12.12 3.81
N MET A 61 11.27 -11.61 2.59
CA MET A 61 12.58 -11.43 1.94
C MET A 61 13.50 -10.50 2.76
N VAL A 62 13.00 -9.32 3.13
CA VAL A 62 13.75 -8.30 3.88
C VAL A 62 14.22 -8.85 5.23
N ARG A 63 13.34 -9.49 6.00
CA ARG A 63 13.67 -10.10 7.30
C ARG A 63 14.71 -11.21 7.17
N THR A 64 14.60 -12.04 6.13
CA THR A 64 15.57 -13.11 5.89
C THR A 64 16.93 -12.54 5.50
N LEU A 65 16.96 -11.55 4.61
CA LEU A 65 18.19 -10.89 4.18
C LEU A 65 18.88 -10.11 5.30
N ALA A 66 18.12 -9.54 6.23
CA ALA A 66 18.67 -8.89 7.41
C ALA A 66 19.43 -9.86 8.33
N ARG A 67 19.00 -11.13 8.42
CA ARG A 67 19.73 -12.17 9.16
C ARG A 67 21.06 -12.55 8.50
N ILE A 68 21.10 -12.57 7.16
CA ILE A 68 22.32 -12.89 6.39
C ILE A 68 23.29 -11.69 6.38
N HIS A 69 22.74 -10.49 6.35
CA HIS A 69 23.48 -9.24 6.20
C HIS A 69 23.02 -8.23 7.28
N PRO A 70 23.44 -8.39 8.55
CA PRO A 70 22.93 -7.58 9.65
C PRO A 70 23.25 -6.08 9.52
N ASP A 71 24.32 -5.72 8.81
CA ASP A 71 24.70 -4.31 8.58
C ASP A 71 23.94 -3.66 7.42
N ARG A 72 23.11 -4.41 6.71
CA ARG A 72 22.36 -3.88 5.56
C ARG A 72 21.20 -3.01 6.05
N VAL A 73 21.11 -1.80 5.52
CA VAL A 73 19.99 -0.88 5.78
C VAL A 73 19.06 -0.90 4.58
N PHE A 74 17.81 -1.33 4.79
CA PHE A 74 16.78 -1.29 3.75
C PHE A 74 16.18 0.11 3.63
N ALA A 75 15.72 0.49 2.43
CA ALA A 75 15.26 1.83 2.11
C ALA A 75 13.99 1.81 1.23
N ALA A 76 13.32 2.93 1.11
CA ALA A 76 12.15 3.14 0.26
C ALA A 76 11.09 2.03 0.44
N GLU A 77 10.59 1.42 -0.66
CA GLU A 77 9.57 0.36 -0.63
C GLU A 77 10.01 -0.88 0.16
N SER A 78 11.32 -1.17 0.20
CA SER A 78 11.86 -2.27 1.01
C SER A 78 11.94 -1.95 2.51
N ALA A 79 11.94 -0.68 2.88
CA ALA A 79 11.83 -0.24 4.27
C ALA A 79 10.37 -0.08 4.69
N VAL A 80 9.52 0.50 3.82
CA VAL A 80 8.13 0.80 4.18
C VAL A 80 7.34 -0.47 4.52
N CYS A 81 7.67 -1.62 3.90
CA CYS A 81 7.03 -2.90 4.24
C CYS A 81 7.26 -3.35 5.70
N MET A 82 8.27 -2.79 6.39
CA MET A 82 8.57 -3.10 7.79
C MET A 82 7.76 -2.25 8.77
N PHE A 83 7.26 -1.09 8.33
CA PHE A 83 6.37 -0.26 9.13
C PHE A 83 4.93 -0.77 9.01
N ASP A 84 4.15 -0.57 10.06
CA ASP A 84 2.73 -0.96 10.09
C ASP A 84 1.87 0.16 9.50
N LEU A 85 2.01 0.37 8.18
CA LEU A 85 1.31 1.38 7.40
C LEU A 85 0.51 0.73 6.29
N GLU A 86 -0.62 1.35 5.93
CA GLU A 86 -1.35 1.01 4.72
C GLU A 86 -0.48 1.30 3.49
N GLN A 87 -0.35 0.33 2.60
CA GLN A 87 0.49 0.45 1.44
C GLN A 87 -0.06 -0.34 0.26
N PRO A 88 0.00 0.20 -0.96
CA PRO A 88 -0.45 -0.51 -2.14
C PRO A 88 0.44 -1.72 -2.43
N TYR A 89 -0.16 -2.79 -2.93
CA TYR A 89 0.58 -4.02 -3.23
C TYR A 89 1.51 -3.89 -4.44
N ASP A 90 1.18 -3.03 -5.40
CA ASP A 90 1.92 -2.81 -6.64
C ASP A 90 3.28 -2.10 -6.45
N ILE A 91 3.55 -1.54 -5.27
CA ILE A 91 4.88 -1.01 -4.93
C ILE A 91 5.88 -2.10 -4.51
N HIS A 92 5.43 -3.35 -4.37
CA HIS A 92 6.24 -4.46 -3.90
C HIS A 92 6.42 -5.56 -4.96
N PRO A 93 7.13 -5.29 -6.07
CA PRO A 93 7.47 -6.33 -7.03
C PRO A 93 8.32 -7.42 -6.36
N ASP A 94 8.04 -8.69 -6.71
CA ASP A 94 8.69 -9.85 -6.07
C ASP A 94 10.19 -9.95 -6.39
N ASN A 95 10.64 -9.33 -7.47
CA ASN A 95 12.01 -9.43 -7.98
C ASN A 95 12.89 -8.20 -7.73
N GLU A 96 12.50 -7.29 -6.86
CA GLU A 96 13.24 -6.07 -6.57
C GLU A 96 13.49 -5.86 -5.08
N LEU A 97 14.55 -5.14 -4.76
CA LEU A 97 14.92 -4.76 -3.40
C LEU A 97 15.69 -3.44 -3.40
N THR A 98 15.39 -2.56 -2.44
CA THR A 98 16.10 -1.29 -2.28
C THR A 98 16.82 -1.23 -0.94
N ILE A 99 18.09 -0.85 -0.99
CA ILE A 99 18.96 -0.61 0.19
C ILE A 99 19.51 0.80 0.18
N ALA A 100 19.81 1.33 1.36
CA ALA A 100 20.59 2.56 1.52
C ALA A 100 22.09 2.27 1.58
N SER A 101 22.91 3.16 1.03
CA SER A 101 24.37 3.08 1.10
C SER A 101 24.99 4.47 1.15
N PRO A 102 26.06 4.69 1.93
CA PRO A 102 26.86 5.90 1.87
C PRO A 102 27.71 6.00 0.58
N SER A 103 27.79 4.92 -0.20
CA SER A 103 28.51 4.85 -1.46
C SER A 103 27.55 4.83 -2.64
N ARG A 104 27.89 5.57 -3.72
CA ARG A 104 27.12 5.56 -4.97
C ARG A 104 27.40 4.27 -5.72
N SER A 105 26.45 3.33 -5.74
CA SER A 105 26.59 2.05 -6.44
C SER A 105 25.46 1.71 -7.44
N GLY A 106 24.35 2.41 -7.39
CA GLY A 106 23.28 2.31 -8.40
C GLY A 106 22.51 0.99 -8.40
N ILE A 107 22.18 0.48 -9.58
CA ILE A 107 21.35 -0.69 -9.81
C ILE A 107 22.21 -1.89 -10.15
N ARG A 108 21.92 -3.05 -9.55
CA ARG A 108 22.50 -4.35 -9.89
C ARG A 108 21.44 -5.35 -10.30
N VAL A 109 21.55 -5.88 -11.49
CA VAL A 109 20.68 -6.97 -12.00
C VAL A 109 21.41 -8.30 -11.86
N PHE A 110 20.76 -9.30 -11.29
CA PHE A 110 21.26 -10.66 -11.17
C PHE A 110 20.78 -11.48 -12.39
N ALA A 111 21.64 -11.64 -13.39
CA ALA A 111 21.28 -12.17 -14.71
C ALA A 111 20.55 -13.52 -14.68
N LYS A 112 20.88 -14.42 -13.72
CA LYS A 112 20.26 -15.75 -13.63
C LYS A 112 18.80 -15.73 -13.16
N THR A 113 18.42 -14.76 -12.37
CA THR A 113 17.09 -14.70 -11.72
C THR A 113 16.28 -13.49 -12.14
N GLY A 114 16.87 -12.54 -12.87
CA GLY A 114 16.25 -11.27 -13.17
C GLY A 114 16.04 -10.37 -11.94
N PHE A 115 16.57 -10.77 -10.77
CA PHE A 115 16.40 -9.98 -9.54
C PHE A 115 17.17 -8.66 -9.63
N ILE A 116 16.54 -7.58 -9.19
CA ILE A 116 17.08 -6.21 -9.25
C ILE A 116 17.34 -5.71 -7.84
N LYS A 117 18.57 -5.29 -7.58
CA LYS A 117 18.93 -4.59 -6.34
C LYS A 117 19.19 -3.12 -6.66
N HIS A 118 18.34 -2.26 -6.11
CA HIS A 118 18.54 -0.82 -6.12
C HIS A 118 19.38 -0.41 -4.91
N THR A 119 20.27 0.56 -5.12
CA THR A 119 21.06 1.14 -4.03
C THR A 119 20.90 2.65 -4.05
N LEU A 120 20.18 3.15 -3.05
CA LEU A 120 20.01 4.59 -2.85
C LEU A 120 21.25 5.17 -2.17
N TYR A 121 21.77 6.24 -2.73
CA TYR A 121 22.85 7.00 -2.11
C TYR A 121 22.28 7.82 -0.95
N VAL A 122 22.72 7.50 0.26
CA VAL A 122 22.35 8.19 1.50
C VAL A 122 23.65 8.45 2.27
N PRO A 123 24.25 9.65 2.16
CA PRO A 123 25.59 9.92 2.70
C PRO A 123 25.69 9.69 4.21
N ASN A 124 24.65 10.00 4.95
CA ASN A 124 24.57 9.82 6.41
C ASN A 124 23.39 8.91 6.73
N VAL A 125 23.55 7.61 6.48
CA VAL A 125 22.49 6.61 6.76
C VAL A 125 22.27 6.52 8.27
N GLN A 126 21.15 7.05 8.73
CA GLN A 126 20.65 6.81 10.07
C GLN A 126 19.70 5.61 10.01
N ALA A 127 20.19 4.46 10.46
CA ALA A 127 19.38 3.25 10.55
C ALA A 127 18.59 3.23 11.86
N VAL A 128 17.33 2.81 11.76
CA VAL A 128 16.51 2.43 12.90
C VAL A 128 16.23 0.93 12.84
N SER A 129 16.05 0.29 14.00
CA SER A 129 15.69 -1.13 14.04
C SER A 129 14.19 -1.27 14.16
N VAL A 130 13.57 -1.92 13.16
CA VAL A 130 12.15 -2.29 13.18
C VAL A 130 12.05 -3.81 13.15
N ASN A 131 11.57 -4.40 14.24
CA ASN A 131 11.47 -5.85 14.39
C ASN A 131 12.81 -6.60 14.08
N GLY A 132 13.94 -6.03 14.52
CA GLY A 132 15.28 -6.59 14.32
C GLY A 132 15.86 -6.38 12.91
N VAL A 133 15.24 -5.59 12.07
CA VAL A 133 15.71 -5.22 10.72
C VAL A 133 16.17 -3.77 10.72
N HIS A 134 17.35 -3.51 10.20
CA HIS A 134 17.84 -2.14 9.99
C HIS A 134 17.20 -1.53 8.74
N VAL A 135 16.44 -0.45 8.93
CA VAL A 135 15.80 0.32 7.86
C VAL A 135 16.14 1.81 8.00
N THR A 136 15.94 2.58 6.96
CA THR A 136 15.99 4.05 7.07
C THR A 136 14.90 4.53 8.04
N SER A 137 15.10 5.66 8.72
CA SER A 137 14.07 6.25 9.60
C SER A 137 12.75 6.43 8.83
N LEU A 138 11.61 6.45 9.51
CA LEU A 138 10.30 6.60 8.87
C LEU A 138 10.26 7.86 7.99
N ALA A 139 10.74 8.99 8.50
CA ALA A 139 10.83 10.23 7.74
C ALA A 139 11.65 10.07 6.44
N ARG A 140 12.82 9.43 6.53
CA ARG A 140 13.66 9.16 5.36
C ARG A 140 13.01 8.17 4.39
N THR A 141 12.38 7.12 4.91
CA THR A 141 11.65 6.14 4.09
C THR A 141 10.52 6.79 3.30
N LEU A 142 9.68 7.61 3.97
CA LEU A 142 8.58 8.32 3.32
C LEU A 142 9.09 9.33 2.28
N PHE A 143 10.17 10.06 2.58
CA PHE A 143 10.79 10.97 1.63
C PHE A 143 11.30 10.23 0.38
N ASP A 144 12.01 9.10 0.55
CA ASP A 144 12.51 8.32 -0.58
C ASP A 144 11.37 7.70 -1.40
N CYS A 145 10.30 7.20 -0.75
CA CYS A 145 9.09 6.72 -1.42
C CYS A 145 8.41 7.83 -2.23
N ALA A 146 8.28 9.04 -1.66
CA ALA A 146 7.68 10.20 -2.34
C ALA A 146 8.42 10.62 -3.62
N ARG A 147 9.73 10.35 -3.69
CA ARG A 147 10.54 10.61 -4.88
C ARG A 147 10.45 9.53 -5.94
N LEU A 148 10.21 8.29 -5.52
CA LEU A 148 10.30 7.10 -6.38
C LEU A 148 8.94 6.58 -6.84
N LEU A 149 7.90 6.78 -6.05
CA LEU A 149 6.57 6.23 -6.30
C LEU A 149 5.63 7.27 -6.92
N PRO A 150 4.68 6.82 -7.76
CA PRO A 150 3.58 7.66 -8.20
C PRO A 150 2.76 8.20 -7.02
N PHE A 151 2.16 9.38 -7.20
CA PHE A 151 1.37 10.01 -6.15
C PHE A 151 0.22 9.12 -5.65
N GLU A 152 -0.43 8.39 -6.55
CA GLU A 152 -1.53 7.46 -6.24
C GLU A 152 -1.09 6.27 -5.37
N CYS A 153 0.19 5.91 -5.44
CA CYS A 153 0.77 4.89 -4.57
C CYS A 153 1.29 5.46 -3.26
N MET A 154 1.72 6.72 -3.27
CA MET A 154 2.32 7.35 -2.10
C MET A 154 1.28 7.90 -1.12
N LEU A 155 0.14 8.42 -1.61
CA LEU A 155 -0.89 9.01 -0.74
C LEU A 155 -1.43 8.03 0.32
N PRO A 156 -1.74 6.74 0.01
CA PRO A 156 -2.13 5.76 1.02
C PRO A 156 -1.12 5.60 2.16
N ILE A 157 0.16 5.61 1.83
CA ILE A 157 1.25 5.49 2.81
C ILE A 157 1.31 6.76 3.68
N ALA A 158 1.17 7.93 3.06
CA ALA A 158 1.21 9.22 3.73
C ALA A 158 0.02 9.42 4.68
N ASP A 159 -1.20 9.09 4.22
CA ASP A 159 -2.42 9.16 5.04
C ASP A 159 -2.31 8.24 6.26
N SER A 160 -1.86 7.01 6.05
CA SER A 160 -1.65 6.04 7.12
C SER A 160 -0.57 6.49 8.12
N ALA A 161 0.52 7.09 7.64
CA ALA A 161 1.55 7.65 8.51
C ALA A 161 1.02 8.82 9.34
N ALA A 162 0.27 9.74 8.72
CA ALA A 162 -0.37 10.85 9.42
C ALA A 162 -1.40 10.37 10.45
N LYS A 163 -2.21 9.35 10.11
CA LYS A 163 -3.15 8.68 11.02
C LYS A 163 -2.45 8.06 12.23
N ALA A 164 -1.22 7.54 12.03
CA ALA A 164 -0.36 7.04 13.10
C ALA A 164 0.38 8.15 13.88
N GLY A 165 0.13 9.43 13.58
CA GLY A 165 0.70 10.58 14.29
C GLY A 165 2.04 11.08 13.73
N PHE A 166 2.45 10.64 12.54
CA PHE A 166 3.67 11.14 11.92
C PHE A 166 3.48 12.57 11.40
N ASP A 167 4.42 13.46 11.77
CA ASP A 167 4.45 14.84 11.26
C ASP A 167 4.98 14.86 9.82
N MET A 168 4.06 15.01 8.86
CA MET A 168 4.38 15.07 7.44
C MET A 168 5.26 16.27 7.09
N ALA A 169 5.20 17.38 7.84
CA ALA A 169 6.05 18.55 7.60
C ALA A 169 7.55 18.23 7.78
N SER A 170 7.87 17.17 8.56
CA SER A 170 9.25 16.70 8.72
C SER A 170 9.90 16.24 7.42
N LEU A 171 9.14 15.96 6.36
CA LEU A 171 9.70 15.60 5.05
C LEU A 171 10.48 16.75 4.42
N THR A 172 10.18 18.01 4.78
CA THR A 172 10.87 19.19 4.25
C THR A 172 12.31 19.34 4.73
N GLN A 173 12.72 18.60 5.75
CA GLN A 173 14.11 18.59 6.23
C GLN A 173 15.10 17.96 5.24
N PHE A 174 14.60 17.17 4.29
CA PHE A 174 15.46 16.52 3.30
C PHE A 174 15.59 17.37 2.04
N PRO A 175 16.82 17.53 1.50
CA PRO A 175 17.02 18.29 0.29
C PRO A 175 16.44 17.57 -0.92
N THR A 176 15.73 18.31 -1.78
CA THR A 176 15.28 17.84 -3.08
C THR A 176 16.28 18.27 -4.15
N ALA A 177 16.66 17.36 -5.03
CA ALA A 177 17.62 17.64 -6.11
C ALA A 177 16.92 18.17 -7.37
N HIS A 178 15.62 17.86 -7.55
CA HIS A 178 14.87 18.20 -8.75
C HIS A 178 13.52 18.81 -8.41
N PHE A 179 13.01 19.67 -9.30
CA PHE A 179 11.70 20.32 -9.16
C PHE A 179 10.57 19.31 -8.95
N ASN A 180 10.58 18.19 -9.68
CA ASN A 180 9.55 17.16 -9.55
C ASN A 180 9.52 16.53 -8.15
N GLU A 181 10.67 16.34 -7.52
CA GLU A 181 10.74 15.84 -6.14
C GLU A 181 10.09 16.83 -5.15
N ALA A 182 10.44 18.10 -5.27
CA ALA A 182 9.86 19.16 -4.45
C ALA A 182 8.34 19.26 -4.64
N ASN A 183 7.86 19.15 -5.89
CA ASN A 183 6.45 19.16 -6.21
C ASN A 183 5.71 17.96 -5.62
N ASN A 184 6.28 16.75 -5.67
CA ASN A 184 5.69 15.57 -5.08
C ASN A 184 5.57 15.71 -3.55
N ILE A 185 6.58 16.22 -2.88
CA ILE A 185 6.52 16.50 -1.44
C ILE A 185 5.44 17.55 -1.14
N ALA A 186 5.41 18.66 -1.88
CA ALA A 186 4.40 19.70 -1.70
C ALA A 186 2.96 19.15 -1.89
N ARG A 187 2.75 18.30 -2.90
CA ARG A 187 1.45 17.64 -3.11
C ARG A 187 1.08 16.75 -1.92
N LEU A 188 2.01 15.97 -1.39
CA LEU A 188 1.74 15.14 -0.22
C LEU A 188 1.37 16.00 0.99
N LEU A 189 2.12 17.08 1.27
CA LEU A 189 1.82 17.99 2.37
C LEU A 189 0.44 18.64 2.22
N THR A 190 0.01 18.89 0.98
CA THR A 190 -1.30 19.51 0.68
C THR A 190 -2.45 18.54 0.84
N TYR A 191 -2.25 17.28 0.42
CA TYR A 191 -3.36 16.33 0.25
C TYR A 191 -3.37 15.19 1.26
N THR A 192 -2.36 15.04 2.12
CA THR A 192 -2.39 14.02 3.18
C THR A 192 -3.52 14.32 4.16
N ASP A 193 -4.35 13.31 4.44
CA ASP A 193 -5.48 13.41 5.34
C ASP A 193 -5.60 12.15 6.20
N PRO A 194 -5.43 12.24 7.52
CA PRO A 194 -5.50 11.10 8.44
C PRO A 194 -6.91 10.51 8.59
N LEU A 195 -7.94 11.15 8.02
CA LEU A 195 -9.32 10.67 8.09
C LEU A 195 -9.59 9.51 7.15
N SER A 196 -8.78 9.27 6.10
CA SER A 196 -8.93 8.07 5.27
C SER A 196 -8.88 6.80 6.13
N ASP A 197 -9.87 5.93 5.97
CA ASP A 197 -9.98 4.76 6.85
C ASP A 197 -9.03 3.63 6.44
N ASN A 198 -8.79 3.49 5.15
CA ASN A 198 -7.89 2.48 4.59
C ASN A 198 -7.17 2.96 3.32
N GLY A 199 -6.17 2.18 2.89
CA GLY A 199 -5.34 2.52 1.73
C GLY A 199 -6.10 2.55 0.39
N GLY A 200 -7.21 1.82 0.27
CA GLY A 200 -8.06 1.84 -0.92
C GLY A 200 -8.81 3.17 -1.09
N GLU A 201 -9.36 3.70 0.01
CA GLU A 201 -9.97 5.05 0.03
C GLU A 201 -8.94 6.13 -0.30
N SER A 202 -7.76 6.07 0.31
CA SER A 202 -6.66 7.01 0.01
C SER A 202 -6.26 6.96 -1.46
N ARG A 203 -6.18 5.76 -2.05
CA ARG A 203 -5.84 5.60 -3.47
C ARG A 203 -6.95 6.15 -4.38
N ALA A 204 -8.22 5.90 -4.05
CA ALA A 204 -9.36 6.48 -4.78
C ALA A 204 -9.29 8.01 -4.76
N ARG A 205 -9.04 8.59 -3.58
CA ARG A 205 -8.87 10.04 -3.42
C ARG A 205 -7.69 10.56 -4.23
N ALA A 206 -6.57 9.85 -4.27
CA ALA A 206 -5.42 10.23 -5.08
C ALA A 206 -5.74 10.26 -6.58
N VAL A 207 -6.54 9.30 -7.07
CA VAL A 207 -7.02 9.28 -8.46
C VAL A 207 -7.98 10.44 -8.72
N MET A 208 -8.89 10.76 -7.79
CA MET A 208 -9.76 11.94 -7.89
C MET A 208 -8.96 13.24 -7.99
N ILE A 209 -7.94 13.41 -7.15
CA ILE A 209 -7.01 14.55 -7.17
C ILE A 209 -6.29 14.64 -8.51
N ALA A 210 -5.80 13.51 -9.04
CA ALA A 210 -5.11 13.46 -10.33
C ALA A 210 -6.03 13.81 -11.50
N GLY A 211 -7.32 13.48 -11.39
CA GLY A 211 -8.37 13.86 -12.35
C GLY A 211 -8.88 15.30 -12.23
N GLY A 212 -8.38 16.05 -11.25
CA GLY A 212 -8.79 17.44 -11.02
C GLY A 212 -10.19 17.60 -10.41
N TYR A 213 -10.75 16.55 -9.83
CA TYR A 213 -12.09 16.62 -9.23
C TYR A 213 -12.13 17.43 -7.94
N MET A 214 -13.29 18.04 -7.65
CA MET A 214 -13.58 18.64 -6.37
C MET A 214 -13.33 17.61 -5.26
N LEU A 215 -12.59 18.02 -4.20
CA LEU A 215 -12.25 17.12 -3.10
C LEU A 215 -13.48 16.81 -2.25
N PRO A 216 -13.68 15.56 -1.83
CA PRO A 216 -14.73 15.19 -0.88
C PRO A 216 -14.35 15.56 0.54
N HIS A 217 -15.35 15.68 1.42
CA HIS A 217 -15.15 15.47 2.84
C HIS A 217 -15.09 13.97 3.12
N LEU A 218 -14.16 13.57 4.01
CA LEU A 218 -13.92 12.18 4.34
C LEU A 218 -14.68 11.77 5.59
N GLN A 219 -15.09 10.50 5.65
CA GLN A 219 -15.65 9.85 6.83
C GLN A 219 -16.78 10.65 7.51
N TYR A 220 -17.67 11.22 6.67
CA TYR A 220 -18.73 12.11 7.16
C TYR A 220 -19.78 11.33 7.95
N PRO A 221 -20.13 11.76 9.20
CA PRO A 221 -21.04 11.04 10.06
C PRO A 221 -22.52 11.39 9.77
N PHE A 222 -23.35 10.37 9.63
CA PHE A 222 -24.81 10.48 9.70
C PHE A 222 -25.31 9.85 10.99
N PRO A 223 -26.42 10.37 11.60
CA PRO A 223 -27.03 9.72 12.76
C PRO A 223 -27.34 8.26 12.48
N ASN A 224 -27.08 7.35 13.41
CA ASN A 224 -27.40 5.94 13.28
C ASN A 224 -28.69 5.63 14.05
N PRO A 225 -29.80 5.27 13.38
CA PRO A 225 -31.06 5.00 14.04
C PRO A 225 -31.03 3.74 14.92
N ASP A 226 -30.21 2.76 14.56
CA ASP A 226 -30.09 1.49 15.28
C ASP A 226 -29.13 1.59 16.47
N ASN A 227 -28.19 2.54 16.43
CA ASN A 227 -27.21 2.76 17.49
C ASN A 227 -26.73 4.22 17.52
N PRO A 228 -27.41 5.11 18.26
CA PRO A 228 -27.09 6.54 18.30
C PRO A 228 -25.66 6.88 18.78
N ALA A 229 -25.04 5.98 19.56
CA ALA A 229 -23.67 6.17 20.03
C ALA A 229 -22.60 5.96 18.94
N PHE A 230 -22.97 5.31 17.83
CA PHE A 230 -22.07 4.99 16.74
C PHE A 230 -22.66 5.48 15.40
N PRO A 231 -22.28 6.67 14.92
CA PRO A 231 -22.79 7.23 13.67
C PRO A 231 -22.45 6.33 12.48
N LEU A 232 -23.32 6.33 11.48
CA LEU A 232 -23.00 5.78 10.17
C LEU A 232 -22.05 6.74 9.48
N ARG A 233 -20.88 6.28 9.05
CA ARG A 233 -19.92 7.09 8.31
C ARG A 233 -19.97 6.73 6.84
N VAL A 234 -19.88 7.73 5.98
CA VAL A 234 -19.69 7.56 4.53
C VAL A 234 -18.26 7.92 4.17
N ASP A 235 -17.65 7.16 3.26
CA ASP A 235 -16.23 7.32 2.94
C ASP A 235 -15.94 8.70 2.34
N PHE A 236 -16.82 9.13 1.42
CA PHE A 236 -16.71 10.41 0.70
C PHE A 236 -18.06 11.10 0.62
N ILE A 237 -18.07 12.44 0.79
CA ILE A 237 -19.27 13.23 0.56
C ILE A 237 -18.92 14.56 -0.10
N TRP A 238 -19.76 14.99 -1.04
CA TRP A 238 -19.70 16.29 -1.68
C TRP A 238 -21.01 17.04 -1.46
N PHE A 239 -20.89 18.30 -1.14
CA PHE A 239 -22.02 19.24 -1.10
C PHE A 239 -21.92 20.16 -2.31
N LEU A 240 -22.81 20.00 -3.26
CA LEU A 240 -22.81 20.73 -4.52
C LEU A 240 -23.89 21.81 -4.52
N PRO A 241 -23.81 22.82 -5.42
CA PRO A 241 -24.85 23.85 -5.55
C PRO A 241 -26.24 23.24 -5.84
N GLY A 242 -27.30 23.92 -5.36
CA GLY A 242 -28.69 23.47 -5.56
C GLY A 242 -29.10 22.35 -4.61
N ASP A 243 -28.57 22.31 -3.39
CA ASP A 243 -28.85 21.30 -2.35
C ASP A 243 -28.59 19.85 -2.80
N VAL A 244 -27.65 19.69 -3.74
CA VAL A 244 -27.23 18.37 -4.22
C VAL A 244 -26.16 17.81 -3.29
N THR A 245 -26.45 16.67 -2.68
CA THR A 245 -25.51 15.92 -1.83
C THR A 245 -25.17 14.61 -2.49
N VAL A 246 -23.88 14.40 -2.79
CA VAL A 246 -23.38 13.17 -3.38
C VAL A 246 -22.53 12.43 -2.35
N VAL A 247 -22.78 11.12 -2.22
CA VAL A 247 -21.99 10.21 -1.38
C VAL A 247 -21.22 9.25 -2.27
N GLY A 248 -19.95 9.01 -1.95
CA GLY A 248 -19.11 7.97 -2.53
C GLY A 248 -18.81 6.91 -1.48
N GLU A 249 -18.96 5.65 -1.84
CA GLU A 249 -18.62 4.50 -0.98
C GLU A 249 -17.62 3.61 -1.73
N TYR A 250 -16.48 3.34 -1.08
CA TYR A 250 -15.46 2.47 -1.62
C TYR A 250 -15.72 1.01 -1.22
N ASP A 251 -16.02 0.18 -2.19
CA ASP A 251 -16.20 -1.26 -2.00
C ASP A 251 -14.88 -1.99 -2.21
N GLY A 252 -14.15 -2.24 -1.10
CA GLY A 252 -12.90 -3.02 -1.13
C GLY A 252 -13.12 -4.46 -1.64
N MET A 253 -12.06 -5.09 -2.18
CA MET A 253 -12.09 -6.44 -2.77
C MET A 253 -12.67 -7.55 -1.86
N ALA A 254 -12.66 -7.38 -0.55
CA ALA A 254 -13.07 -8.40 0.42
C ALA A 254 -14.59 -8.43 0.75
N LYS A 255 -15.40 -7.55 0.17
CA LYS A 255 -16.81 -7.39 0.59
C LYS A 255 -17.80 -8.39 -0.02
N TYR A 256 -17.40 -9.11 -1.06
CA TYR A 256 -18.27 -10.12 -1.67
C TYR A 256 -17.88 -11.50 -1.11
N GLY A 257 -18.68 -12.02 -0.18
CA GLY A 257 -18.51 -13.36 0.39
C GLY A 257 -18.54 -14.45 -0.70
N ASN A 258 -17.96 -15.61 -0.39
CA ASN A 258 -17.86 -16.74 -1.32
C ASN A 258 -19.18 -17.54 -1.45
N THR A 259 -20.23 -17.20 -0.70
CA THR A 259 -21.52 -17.90 -0.70
C THR A 259 -22.66 -16.97 -1.11
N TRP A 260 -23.69 -17.54 -1.77
CA TRP A 260 -24.90 -16.84 -2.15
C TRP A 260 -25.60 -16.12 -0.98
N THR A 261 -25.55 -16.72 0.20
CA THR A 261 -26.16 -16.18 1.42
C THR A 261 -25.41 -14.93 1.91
N GLU A 262 -24.08 -14.94 1.87
CA GLU A 262 -23.24 -13.79 2.25
C GLU A 262 -23.44 -12.62 1.29
N VAL A 263 -23.45 -12.90 -0.03
CA VAL A 263 -23.70 -11.89 -1.07
C VAL A 263 -25.07 -11.24 -0.87
N ASN A 264 -26.15 -12.03 -0.70
CA ASN A 264 -27.50 -11.50 -0.49
C ASN A 264 -27.61 -10.68 0.81
N THR A 265 -26.96 -11.11 1.87
CA THR A 265 -26.95 -10.39 3.14
C THR A 265 -26.26 -9.04 2.99
N HIS A 266 -25.15 -9.02 2.25
CA HIS A 266 -24.37 -7.79 1.99
C HIS A 266 -25.18 -6.80 1.14
N VAL A 267 -25.74 -7.26 0.01
CA VAL A 267 -26.61 -6.44 -0.85
C VAL A 267 -27.80 -5.88 -0.09
N THR A 268 -28.45 -6.70 0.74
CA THR A 268 -29.58 -6.25 1.55
C THR A 268 -29.19 -5.16 2.57
N LYS A 269 -28.03 -5.30 3.23
CA LYS A 269 -27.50 -4.28 4.15
C LYS A 269 -27.17 -2.99 3.42
N GLN A 270 -26.53 -3.09 2.24
CA GLN A 270 -26.20 -1.94 1.40
C GLN A 270 -27.46 -1.20 0.93
N CYS A 271 -28.47 -1.92 0.42
CA CYS A 271 -29.74 -1.30 0.02
C CYS A 271 -30.45 -0.57 1.17
N LYS A 272 -30.43 -1.13 2.39
CA LYS A 272 -30.98 -0.48 3.58
C LYS A 272 -30.22 0.80 3.93
N ARG A 273 -28.88 0.75 3.87
CA ARG A 273 -28.00 1.89 4.13
C ARG A 273 -28.24 3.00 3.12
N ASP A 274 -28.31 2.67 1.83
CA ASP A 274 -28.56 3.64 0.76
C ASP A 274 -29.94 4.30 0.91
N ALA A 275 -30.99 3.49 1.20
CA ALA A 275 -32.33 4.01 1.45
C ALA A 275 -32.38 4.95 2.66
N TYR A 276 -31.61 4.67 3.70
CA TYR A 276 -31.47 5.53 4.86
C TYR A 276 -30.78 6.86 4.51
N LEU A 277 -29.66 6.83 3.80
CA LEU A 277 -28.94 8.02 3.38
C LEU A 277 -29.80 8.92 2.49
N ARG A 278 -30.56 8.34 1.55
CA ARG A 278 -31.53 9.08 0.72
C ARG A 278 -32.59 9.82 1.54
N LYS A 279 -33.11 9.21 2.60
CA LYS A 279 -34.04 9.85 3.54
C LYS A 279 -33.41 11.01 4.32
N ARG A 280 -32.08 11.11 4.36
CA ARG A 280 -31.30 12.19 5.01
C ARG A 280 -30.82 13.27 4.05
N GLY A 281 -31.35 13.28 2.83
CA GLY A 281 -31.08 14.31 1.83
C GLY A 281 -29.93 14.00 0.88
N VAL A 282 -29.40 12.77 0.91
CA VAL A 282 -28.41 12.34 -0.09
C VAL A 282 -29.14 12.14 -1.42
N THR A 283 -28.74 12.91 -2.45
CA THR A 283 -29.35 12.88 -3.78
C THR A 283 -28.78 11.77 -4.65
N THR A 284 -27.48 11.52 -4.55
CA THR A 284 -26.76 10.51 -5.36
C THR A 284 -25.82 9.71 -4.49
N ILE A 285 -25.75 8.39 -4.70
CA ILE A 285 -24.79 7.50 -4.05
C ILE A 285 -24.02 6.80 -5.17
N VAL A 286 -22.69 6.89 -5.11
CA VAL A 286 -21.77 6.30 -6.07
C VAL A 286 -20.98 5.20 -5.36
N HIS A 287 -21.17 3.96 -5.80
CA HIS A 287 -20.34 2.83 -5.36
C HIS A 287 -19.23 2.59 -6.36
N PHE A 288 -18.00 2.46 -5.89
CA PHE A 288 -16.85 2.14 -6.72
C PHE A 288 -15.91 1.17 -6.03
N SER A 289 -15.39 0.27 -6.83
CA SER A 289 -14.52 -0.83 -6.41
C SER A 289 -13.04 -0.50 -6.59
N PHE A 290 -12.17 -1.41 -6.13
CA PHE A 290 -10.74 -1.34 -6.43
C PHE A 290 -10.48 -1.33 -7.94
N ASP A 291 -11.24 -2.10 -8.72
CA ASP A 291 -11.11 -2.15 -10.19
C ASP A 291 -11.40 -0.79 -10.84
N ASP A 292 -12.43 -0.09 -10.39
CA ASP A 292 -12.72 1.29 -10.83
C ASP A 292 -11.57 2.25 -10.54
N VAL A 293 -10.90 2.08 -9.39
CA VAL A 293 -9.77 2.94 -8.99
C VAL A 293 -8.53 2.66 -9.83
N ILE A 294 -8.23 1.40 -10.12
CA ILE A 294 -7.09 1.01 -10.96
C ILE A 294 -7.31 1.43 -12.42
N HIS A 295 -8.52 1.28 -12.92
CA HIS A 295 -8.92 1.74 -14.24
C HIS A 295 -9.56 3.13 -14.15
N ARG A 296 -8.75 4.14 -13.83
CA ARG A 296 -9.17 5.51 -13.48
C ARG A 296 -10.32 6.09 -14.33
N GLU A 297 -10.42 5.72 -15.60
CA GLU A 297 -11.48 6.15 -16.51
C GLU A 297 -12.87 5.63 -16.07
N LEU A 298 -12.93 4.49 -15.37
CA LEU A 298 -14.18 3.96 -14.83
C LEU A 298 -14.63 4.83 -13.64
N LEU A 299 -13.70 5.15 -12.74
CA LEU A 299 -13.98 6.05 -11.62
C LEU A 299 -14.38 7.44 -12.11
N TYR A 300 -13.64 8.00 -13.08
CA TYR A 300 -13.93 9.31 -13.64
C TYR A 300 -15.34 9.38 -14.26
N ARG A 301 -15.74 8.36 -15.02
CA ARG A 301 -17.10 8.29 -15.56
C ARG A 301 -18.16 8.30 -14.47
N LYS A 302 -17.97 7.52 -13.41
CA LYS A 302 -18.89 7.48 -12.26
C LYS A 302 -19.01 8.83 -11.57
N LEU A 303 -17.91 9.57 -11.43
CA LEU A 303 -17.89 10.90 -10.82
C LEU A 303 -18.52 11.95 -11.74
N ASP A 304 -18.24 11.89 -13.04
CA ASP A 304 -18.85 12.76 -14.06
C ASP A 304 -20.39 12.54 -14.14
N ASP A 305 -20.83 11.28 -14.13
CA ASP A 305 -22.26 10.90 -14.11
C ASP A 305 -22.97 11.37 -12.83
N ALA A 306 -22.25 11.42 -11.70
CA ALA A 306 -22.75 11.94 -10.43
C ALA A 306 -22.72 13.47 -10.35
N GLY A 307 -22.19 14.15 -11.35
CA GLY A 307 -22.12 15.61 -11.41
C GLY A 307 -21.03 16.23 -10.54
N ILE A 308 -19.98 15.46 -10.13
CA ILE A 308 -18.86 16.02 -9.38
C ILE A 308 -18.03 16.92 -10.31
N PRO A 309 -17.87 18.22 -9.98
CA PRO A 309 -17.17 19.15 -10.85
C PRO A 309 -15.66 18.88 -10.88
N ARG A 310 -15.04 19.12 -12.02
CA ARG A 310 -13.59 19.26 -12.12
C ARG A 310 -13.21 20.71 -11.87
N MET A 311 -12.23 20.91 -11.01
CA MET A 311 -11.81 22.24 -10.58
C MET A 311 -10.78 22.86 -11.53
N HIS A 312 -10.10 22.00 -12.34
CA HIS A 312 -9.12 22.44 -13.36
C HIS A 312 -9.00 21.41 -14.49
#